data_60a30081a3e86bd20d09ab979b8e1d58
#
_entry.id   60a30081a3e86bd20d09ab979b8e1d58
#
_cell.length_a   1.000
_cell.length_b   1.000
_cell.length_c   1.000
_cell.angle_alpha   90.00
_cell.angle_beta   90.00
_cell.angle_gamma   90.00
#
_symmetry.space_group_name_H-M   'P 1'
#
loop_
_entity.id
_entity.type
_entity.pdbx_description
1 polymer ?
#
loop_
_entity_poly.entity_id
_entity_poly.type
_entity_poly.pdbx_seq_one_letter_code
_entity_poly.pdbx_strand_id
1 'polypeptide(L)'
;MGGTGSKGLPWSAFAALSLGMMVYGLAESYGPVTYASGLTKNAWLSYGLPFVFGGIGALLAGYLSDRLGRRRAFILTGGLLLLGLLLYIPVYLNWTSSALGQALLVASIAIVGMTAIGLETPILAAIAEGADPQGRSKMLVLAQNFGNLGVALAFVPLVLLHGQAAQTVQVETALLLMYLAPTVALIIAFLRAFESLPWIAARTGTIDVKEAWKQVDGGAAPVQPTAGLGARFATLLTIGIAQDVAFVYVTYGAASFFTSTFSGLSASSLAPMVGGFVMTIVGVLTGLFIAHRVERRPFALLSFALQAVFWAALAVAAYLTGFTMSWLMLALFVLNFVTVELTWASRALLEPELFPTKVRGLYISLVRMSVWVITGVITGLMTNLNPLATDFTAAALVMGLVAVAGAAGAAFWRFYGFETANRSLVGLDLHHIGPIAERKEARSS
;
A
#
# COMPACT_ATOMS: atom_id res chain seq x y z
N MET A 1 -7.98 -16.05 -40.53
CA MET A 1 -7.30 -16.54 -39.32
C MET A 1 -6.83 -15.32 -38.55
N GLY A 2 -7.71 -14.78 -37.69
CA GLY A 2 -7.41 -13.60 -36.89
C GLY A 2 -6.62 -14.06 -35.68
N GLY A 3 -5.45 -13.47 -35.44
CA GLY A 3 -4.62 -13.73 -34.28
C GLY A 3 -5.40 -13.46 -32.99
N THR A 4 -5.54 -14.47 -32.15
CA THR A 4 -5.99 -14.35 -30.78
C THR A 4 -4.87 -13.72 -29.94
N GLY A 5 -4.62 -12.42 -30.17
CA GLY A 5 -3.78 -11.66 -29.25
C GLY A 5 -4.43 -11.71 -27.86
N SER A 6 -3.66 -11.99 -26.82
CA SER A 6 -4.11 -11.94 -25.44
C SER A 6 -4.80 -10.59 -25.22
N LYS A 7 -6.03 -10.60 -24.72
CA LYS A 7 -6.72 -9.37 -24.31
C LYS A 7 -6.21 -8.96 -22.93
N GLY A 8 -4.93 -8.54 -22.85
CA GLY A 8 -4.34 -8.00 -21.65
C GLY A 8 -5.12 -6.78 -21.13
N LEU A 9 -4.78 -6.33 -19.92
CA LEU A 9 -5.40 -5.20 -19.25
C LEU A 9 -5.36 -3.95 -20.17
N PRO A 10 -6.52 -3.35 -20.56
CA PRO A 10 -6.53 -2.15 -21.39
C PRO A 10 -5.83 -0.98 -20.70
N TRP A 11 -5.13 -0.14 -21.46
CA TRP A 11 -4.46 1.04 -20.91
C TRP A 11 -5.38 1.99 -20.15
N SER A 12 -6.63 2.14 -20.59
CA SER A 12 -7.63 2.94 -19.87
C SER A 12 -7.97 2.36 -18.50
N ALA A 13 -8.05 1.03 -18.39
CA ALA A 13 -8.24 0.37 -17.10
C ALA A 13 -7.00 0.50 -16.21
N PHE A 14 -5.81 0.32 -16.77
CA PHE A 14 -4.56 0.54 -16.05
C PHE A 14 -4.45 1.98 -15.51
N ALA A 15 -4.79 2.98 -16.33
CA ALA A 15 -4.80 4.38 -15.90
C ALA A 15 -5.79 4.64 -14.77
N ALA A 16 -7.00 4.05 -14.82
CA ALA A 16 -7.98 4.15 -13.76
C ALA A 16 -7.50 3.51 -12.46
N LEU A 17 -6.88 2.31 -12.54
CA LEU A 17 -6.30 1.63 -11.38
C LEU A 17 -5.12 2.42 -10.79
N SER A 18 -4.28 3.02 -11.64
CA SER A 18 -3.18 3.90 -11.21
C SER A 18 -3.68 5.18 -10.52
N LEU A 19 -4.76 5.79 -11.05
CA LEU A 19 -5.45 6.89 -10.37
C LEU A 19 -5.97 6.44 -8.99
N GLY A 20 -6.51 5.21 -8.90
CA GLY A 20 -6.93 4.62 -7.64
C GLY A 20 -5.79 4.51 -6.63
N MET A 21 -4.61 4.11 -7.07
CA MET A 21 -3.41 4.08 -6.22
C MET A 21 -2.97 5.48 -5.81
N MET A 22 -3.06 6.47 -6.68
CA MET A 22 -2.76 7.86 -6.31
C MET A 22 -3.73 8.37 -5.23
N VAL A 23 -5.02 8.09 -5.38
CA VAL A 23 -6.04 8.44 -4.36
C VAL A 23 -5.80 7.67 -3.06
N TYR A 24 -5.36 6.40 -3.14
CA TYR A 24 -4.92 5.64 -1.97
C TYR A 24 -3.82 6.39 -1.21
N GLY A 25 -2.73 6.79 -1.87
CA GLY A 25 -1.61 7.49 -1.22
C GLY A 25 -1.99 8.87 -0.66
N LEU A 26 -2.84 9.61 -1.37
CA LEU A 26 -3.45 10.83 -0.83
C LEU A 26 -4.20 10.53 0.47
N ALA A 27 -5.15 9.58 0.44
CA ALA A 27 -6.02 9.27 1.57
C ALA A 27 -5.26 8.65 2.76
N GLU A 28 -4.23 7.84 2.51
CA GLU A 28 -3.33 7.31 3.54
C GLU A 28 -2.61 8.44 4.29
N SER A 29 -2.21 9.48 3.58
CA SER A 29 -1.53 10.66 4.15
C SER A 29 -2.48 11.61 4.90
N TYR A 30 -3.78 11.39 4.87
CA TYR A 30 -4.76 12.33 5.41
C TYR A 30 -4.59 12.59 6.91
N GLY A 31 -4.42 11.54 7.72
CA GLY A 31 -4.10 11.67 9.14
C GLY A 31 -2.80 12.45 9.39
N PRO A 32 -1.67 12.01 8.81
CA PRO A 32 -0.40 12.75 8.87
C PRO A 32 -0.47 14.21 8.43
N VAL A 33 -1.23 14.53 7.38
CA VAL A 33 -1.47 15.91 6.92
C VAL A 33 -2.22 16.73 7.97
N THR A 34 -3.21 16.16 8.65
CA THR A 34 -3.92 16.88 9.74
C THR A 34 -3.00 17.20 10.91
N TYR A 35 -2.01 16.38 11.18
CA TYR A 35 -0.97 16.63 12.18
C TYR A 35 0.03 17.71 11.70
N ALA A 36 0.57 17.53 10.51
CA ALA A 36 1.54 18.46 9.93
C ALA A 36 0.96 19.87 9.73
N SER A 37 -0.34 19.98 9.44
CA SER A 37 -1.07 21.27 9.34
C SER A 37 -1.45 21.88 10.68
N GLY A 38 -1.25 21.16 11.80
CA GLY A 38 -1.64 21.64 13.14
C GLY A 38 -3.14 21.56 13.45
N LEU A 39 -3.94 20.94 12.57
CA LEU A 39 -5.38 20.70 12.83
C LEU A 39 -5.61 19.73 14.00
N THR A 40 -4.71 18.80 14.21
CA THR A 40 -4.65 17.98 15.41
C THR A 40 -3.23 17.94 15.96
N LYS A 41 -3.11 17.91 17.29
CA LYS A 41 -1.82 17.71 18.00
C LYS A 41 -1.69 16.30 18.57
N ASN A 42 -2.68 15.45 18.35
CA ASN A 42 -2.71 14.10 18.88
C ASN A 42 -2.14 13.13 17.84
N ALA A 43 -0.92 12.63 18.10
CA ALA A 43 -0.24 11.70 17.21
C ALA A 43 -1.00 10.37 17.02
N TRP A 44 -1.74 9.88 18.02
CA TRP A 44 -2.59 8.69 17.87
C TRP A 44 -3.72 8.89 16.87
N LEU A 45 -4.33 10.08 16.82
CA LEU A 45 -5.36 10.39 15.81
C LEU A 45 -4.78 10.44 14.41
N SER A 46 -3.51 10.81 14.26
CA SER A 46 -2.88 11.05 12.97
C SER A 46 -2.10 9.84 12.45
N TYR A 47 -1.47 9.06 13.32
CA TYR A 47 -0.59 7.95 12.95
C TYR A 47 -1.07 6.57 13.45
N GLY A 48 -1.97 6.51 14.41
CA GLY A 48 -2.55 5.25 14.91
C GLY A 48 -3.93 4.96 14.32
N LEU A 49 -4.86 5.87 14.57
CA LEU A 49 -6.27 5.69 14.21
C LEU A 49 -6.50 5.37 12.71
N PRO A 50 -5.98 6.16 11.73
CA PRO A 50 -6.25 5.92 10.32
C PRO A 50 -5.72 4.57 9.86
N PHE A 51 -4.59 4.10 10.38
CA PHE A 51 -3.99 2.83 9.98
C PHE A 51 -4.70 1.63 10.62
N VAL A 52 -5.13 1.74 11.89
CA VAL A 52 -5.96 0.70 12.52
C VAL A 52 -7.31 0.56 11.80
N PHE A 53 -7.99 1.66 11.53
CA PHE A 53 -9.24 1.63 10.75
C PHE A 53 -8.99 1.23 9.29
N GLY A 54 -7.82 1.58 8.72
CA GLY A 54 -7.36 1.14 7.42
C GLY A 54 -7.31 -0.38 7.29
N GLY A 55 -6.77 -1.05 8.30
CA GLY A 55 -6.78 -2.52 8.37
C GLY A 55 -8.19 -3.10 8.33
N ILE A 56 -9.12 -2.54 9.10
CA ILE A 56 -10.54 -2.96 9.08
C ILE A 56 -11.15 -2.73 7.70
N GLY A 57 -10.87 -1.58 7.09
CA GLY A 57 -11.35 -1.24 5.76
C GLY A 57 -10.80 -2.15 4.67
N ALA A 58 -9.53 -2.54 4.76
CA ALA A 58 -8.95 -3.54 3.86
C ALA A 58 -9.74 -4.84 3.89
N LEU A 59 -10.06 -5.36 5.09
CA LEU A 59 -10.84 -6.59 5.23
C LEU A 59 -12.23 -6.48 4.58
N LEU A 60 -12.93 -5.38 4.81
CA LEU A 60 -14.25 -5.14 4.21
C LEU A 60 -14.16 -5.05 2.69
N ALA A 61 -13.21 -4.28 2.16
CA ALA A 61 -13.04 -4.10 0.72
C ALA A 61 -12.65 -5.40 0.01
N GLY A 62 -11.76 -6.21 0.59
CA GLY A 62 -11.39 -7.51 0.02
C GLY A 62 -12.54 -8.50 0.02
N TYR A 63 -13.31 -8.57 1.10
CA TYR A 63 -14.51 -9.40 1.16
C TYR A 63 -15.55 -8.97 0.12
N LEU A 64 -15.81 -7.66 0.00
CA LEU A 64 -16.73 -7.13 -1.01
C LEU A 64 -16.20 -7.39 -2.43
N SER A 65 -14.89 -7.25 -2.65
CA SER A 65 -14.23 -7.51 -3.91
C SER A 65 -14.42 -8.94 -4.39
N ASP A 66 -14.33 -9.93 -3.50
CA ASP A 66 -14.56 -11.32 -3.86
C ASP A 66 -16.05 -11.66 -4.05
N ARG A 67 -16.97 -10.96 -3.36
CA ARG A 67 -18.40 -11.22 -3.45
C ARG A 67 -19.12 -10.46 -4.56
N LEU A 68 -18.82 -9.18 -4.71
CA LEU A 68 -19.54 -8.26 -5.62
C LEU A 68 -18.80 -8.00 -6.93
N GLY A 69 -17.51 -8.34 -6.99
CA GLY A 69 -16.60 -8.02 -8.08
C GLY A 69 -15.70 -6.84 -7.79
N ARG A 70 -14.61 -6.76 -8.56
CA ARG A 70 -13.56 -5.75 -8.35
C ARG A 70 -14.13 -4.34 -8.56
N ARG A 71 -14.89 -4.16 -9.64
CA ARG A 71 -15.50 -2.87 -10.00
C ARG A 71 -16.47 -2.34 -8.94
N ARG A 72 -17.39 -3.18 -8.44
CA ARG A 72 -18.36 -2.74 -7.43
C ARG A 72 -17.70 -2.42 -6.09
N ALA A 73 -16.73 -3.22 -5.68
CA ALA A 73 -15.94 -2.94 -4.46
C ALA A 73 -15.27 -1.57 -4.54
N PHE A 74 -14.70 -1.20 -5.69
CA PHE A 74 -14.14 0.12 -5.92
C PHE A 74 -15.13 1.25 -5.74
N ILE A 75 -16.29 1.15 -6.42
CA ILE A 75 -17.31 2.21 -6.38
C ILE A 75 -17.78 2.42 -4.94
N LEU A 76 -18.01 1.34 -4.19
CA LEU A 76 -18.43 1.41 -2.79
C LEU A 76 -17.36 2.03 -1.90
N THR A 77 -16.10 1.60 -2.06
CA THR A 77 -14.97 2.15 -1.27
C THR A 77 -14.72 3.61 -1.62
N GLY A 78 -14.75 3.98 -2.91
CA GLY A 78 -14.62 5.37 -3.34
C GLY A 78 -15.75 6.27 -2.86
N GLY A 79 -16.98 5.77 -2.86
CA GLY A 79 -18.13 6.50 -2.32
C GLY A 79 -18.01 6.75 -0.81
N LEU A 80 -17.53 5.74 -0.06
CA LEU A 80 -17.28 5.89 1.37
C LEU A 80 -16.10 6.84 1.64
N LEU A 81 -15.06 6.84 0.81
CA LEU A 81 -13.97 7.82 0.88
C LEU A 81 -14.51 9.24 0.69
N LEU A 82 -15.34 9.45 -0.33
CA LEU A 82 -15.97 10.74 -0.57
C LEU A 82 -16.78 11.21 0.65
N LEU A 83 -17.54 10.31 1.28
CA LEU A 83 -18.27 10.62 2.52
C LEU A 83 -17.30 11.04 3.63
N GLY A 84 -16.20 10.29 3.83
CA GLY A 84 -15.17 10.64 4.82
C GLY A 84 -14.58 12.03 4.59
N LEU A 85 -14.30 12.39 3.33
CA LEU A 85 -13.78 13.71 2.96
C LEU A 85 -14.83 14.81 3.16
N LEU A 86 -16.10 14.55 2.90
CA LEU A 86 -17.18 15.51 3.14
C LEU A 86 -17.39 15.80 4.63
N LEU A 87 -17.07 14.86 5.53
CA LEU A 87 -17.08 15.10 6.97
C LEU A 87 -16.00 16.11 7.44
N TYR A 88 -15.04 16.46 6.57
CA TYR A 88 -14.06 17.50 6.81
C TYR A 88 -14.64 18.92 6.62
N ILE A 89 -15.76 19.10 5.94
CA ILE A 89 -16.37 20.41 5.67
C ILE A 89 -16.62 21.23 6.95
N PRO A 90 -17.07 20.66 8.09
CA PRO A 90 -17.23 21.42 9.33
C PRO A 90 -15.90 21.96 9.87
N VAL A 91 -14.77 21.29 9.59
CA VAL A 91 -13.43 21.79 9.92
C VAL A 91 -13.14 23.04 9.09
N TYR A 92 -13.39 22.96 7.78
CA TYR A 92 -13.29 24.09 6.87
C TYR A 92 -14.17 25.29 7.26
N LEU A 93 -15.33 25.03 7.83
CA LEU A 93 -16.26 26.08 8.33
C LEU A 93 -15.92 26.57 9.75
N ASN A 94 -14.73 26.28 10.27
CA ASN A 94 -14.26 26.69 11.61
C ASN A 94 -15.09 26.14 12.80
N TRP A 95 -15.70 24.98 12.66
CA TRP A 95 -16.45 24.32 13.73
C TRP A 95 -15.58 23.44 14.64
N THR A 96 -14.27 23.48 14.47
CA THR A 96 -13.31 22.63 15.22
C THR A 96 -13.27 22.91 16.71
N SER A 97 -13.70 24.08 17.17
CA SER A 97 -13.82 24.41 18.61
C SER A 97 -15.01 23.75 19.31
N SER A 98 -15.96 23.22 18.55
CA SER A 98 -17.12 22.52 19.09
C SER A 98 -16.84 21.00 19.25
N ALA A 99 -17.50 20.39 20.24
CA ALA A 99 -17.41 18.93 20.42
C ALA A 99 -17.89 18.17 19.18
N LEU A 100 -18.89 18.69 18.47
CA LEU A 100 -19.37 18.10 17.21
C LEU A 100 -18.31 18.20 16.11
N GLY A 101 -17.65 19.35 15.95
CA GLY A 101 -16.60 19.54 14.95
C GLY A 101 -15.41 18.60 15.19
N GLN A 102 -15.01 18.42 16.46
CA GLN A 102 -13.97 17.45 16.82
C GLN A 102 -14.41 16.01 16.52
N ALA A 103 -15.63 15.63 16.85
CA ALA A 103 -16.16 14.30 16.54
C ALA A 103 -16.20 14.04 15.03
N LEU A 104 -16.60 15.02 14.22
CA LEU A 104 -16.62 14.92 12.75
C LEU A 104 -15.22 14.82 12.16
N LEU A 105 -14.23 15.55 12.70
CA LEU A 105 -12.83 15.42 12.31
C LEU A 105 -12.29 13.99 12.58
N VAL A 106 -12.54 13.47 13.79
CA VAL A 106 -12.13 12.09 14.15
C VAL A 106 -12.82 11.07 13.24
N ALA A 107 -14.12 11.21 12.99
CA ALA A 107 -14.86 10.34 12.07
C ALA A 107 -14.32 10.45 10.64
N SER A 108 -13.99 11.65 10.17
CA SER A 108 -13.36 11.86 8.87
C SER A 108 -12.03 11.09 8.76
N ILE A 109 -11.11 11.27 9.73
CA ILE A 109 -9.82 10.60 9.76
C ILE A 109 -9.99 9.06 9.76
N ALA A 110 -10.92 8.54 10.57
CA ALA A 110 -11.19 7.11 10.65
C ALA A 110 -11.74 6.54 9.33
N ILE A 111 -12.72 7.21 8.72
CA ILE A 111 -13.36 6.75 7.47
C ILE A 111 -12.40 6.87 6.28
N VAL A 112 -11.66 7.99 6.18
CA VAL A 112 -10.66 8.17 5.13
C VAL A 112 -9.56 7.11 5.25
N GLY A 113 -9.02 6.88 6.45
CA GLY A 113 -8.06 5.81 6.72
C GLY A 113 -8.59 4.42 6.34
N MET A 114 -9.82 4.11 6.76
CA MET A 114 -10.51 2.86 6.44
C MET A 114 -10.61 2.64 4.92
N THR A 115 -10.95 3.65 4.17
CA THR A 115 -11.16 3.54 2.72
C THR A 115 -9.86 3.60 1.93
N ALA A 116 -8.84 4.28 2.43
CA ALA A 116 -7.52 4.33 1.82
C ALA A 116 -6.98 2.90 1.60
N ILE A 117 -6.74 2.19 2.67
CA ILE A 117 -6.18 0.82 2.59
C ILE A 117 -7.15 -0.15 1.90
N GLY A 118 -8.45 0.11 2.01
CA GLY A 118 -9.50 -0.63 1.29
C GLY A 118 -9.41 -0.53 -0.23
N LEU A 119 -8.95 0.60 -0.79
CA LEU A 119 -8.81 0.78 -2.24
C LEU A 119 -7.70 -0.10 -2.84
N GLU A 120 -6.59 -0.28 -2.18
CA GLU A 120 -5.43 -0.98 -2.71
C GLU A 120 -5.70 -2.46 -3.01
N THR A 121 -6.43 -3.17 -2.13
CA THR A 121 -6.70 -4.61 -2.27
C THR A 121 -7.36 -4.98 -3.62
N PRO A 122 -8.50 -4.40 -4.01
CA PRO A 122 -9.13 -4.72 -5.29
C PRO A 122 -8.30 -4.23 -6.50
N ILE A 123 -7.48 -3.16 -6.36
CA ILE A 123 -6.58 -2.70 -7.43
C ILE A 123 -5.55 -3.77 -7.77
N LEU A 124 -4.82 -4.24 -6.78
CA LEU A 124 -3.79 -5.25 -6.99
C LEU A 124 -4.39 -6.56 -7.52
N ALA A 125 -5.55 -6.97 -6.99
CA ALA A 125 -6.27 -8.13 -7.50
C ALA A 125 -6.66 -7.96 -8.98
N ALA A 126 -7.23 -6.81 -9.35
CA ALA A 126 -7.65 -6.52 -10.73
C ALA A 126 -6.47 -6.51 -11.72
N ILE A 127 -5.32 -5.95 -11.33
CA ILE A 127 -4.12 -5.96 -12.18
C ILE A 127 -3.57 -7.39 -12.31
N ALA A 128 -3.49 -8.16 -11.23
CA ALA A 128 -2.98 -9.52 -11.25
C ALA A 128 -3.85 -10.47 -12.11
N GLU A 129 -5.15 -10.21 -12.15
CA GLU A 129 -6.13 -10.99 -12.89
C GLU A 129 -6.34 -10.51 -14.33
N GLY A 130 -5.98 -9.25 -14.65
CA GLY A 130 -6.21 -8.66 -15.96
C GLY A 130 -4.94 -8.54 -16.82
N ALA A 131 -3.76 -8.53 -16.23
CA ALA A 131 -2.51 -8.35 -16.96
C ALA A 131 -1.89 -9.70 -17.36
N ASP A 132 -1.30 -9.75 -18.55
CA ASP A 132 -0.50 -10.89 -19.01
C ASP A 132 0.73 -11.11 -18.08
N PRO A 133 1.28 -12.33 -17.99
CA PRO A 133 2.34 -12.63 -17.02
C PRO A 133 3.61 -11.79 -17.17
N GLN A 134 3.95 -11.35 -18.39
CA GLN A 134 5.14 -10.51 -18.63
C GLN A 134 4.88 -9.05 -18.28
N GLY A 135 3.68 -8.52 -18.63
CA GLY A 135 3.27 -7.15 -18.34
C GLY A 135 2.86 -6.95 -16.88
N ARG A 136 2.34 -7.99 -16.22
CA ARG A 136 1.81 -7.94 -14.85
C ARG A 136 2.76 -7.31 -13.85
N SER A 137 4.02 -7.70 -13.89
CA SER A 137 5.05 -7.18 -12.99
C SER A 137 5.24 -5.67 -13.12
N LYS A 138 5.34 -5.19 -14.36
CA LYS A 138 5.45 -3.76 -14.65
C LYS A 138 4.23 -3.01 -14.17
N MET A 139 3.04 -3.52 -14.51
CA MET A 139 1.77 -2.87 -14.16
C MET A 139 1.54 -2.83 -12.66
N LEU A 140 1.85 -3.90 -11.92
CA LEU A 140 1.73 -3.91 -10.45
C LEU A 140 2.63 -2.85 -9.82
N VAL A 141 3.94 -2.84 -10.14
CA VAL A 141 4.88 -1.90 -9.53
C VAL A 141 4.62 -0.47 -10.00
N LEU A 142 4.31 -0.23 -11.28
CA LEU A 142 4.01 1.11 -11.76
C LEU A 142 2.71 1.66 -11.18
N ALA A 143 1.63 0.86 -11.11
CA ALA A 143 0.37 1.31 -10.51
C ALA A 143 0.55 1.66 -9.04
N GLN A 144 1.20 0.77 -8.28
CA GLN A 144 1.52 1.00 -6.88
C GLN A 144 2.27 2.31 -6.65
N ASN A 145 3.19 2.64 -7.55
CA ASN A 145 3.99 3.85 -7.44
C ASN A 145 3.22 5.16 -7.53
N PHE A 146 2.03 5.14 -8.14
CA PHE A 146 1.12 6.27 -8.03
C PHE A 146 0.67 6.51 -6.57
N GLY A 147 0.72 5.50 -5.71
CA GLY A 147 0.52 5.67 -4.27
C GLY A 147 1.58 6.58 -3.65
N ASN A 148 2.87 6.35 -3.93
CA ASN A 148 3.95 7.23 -3.48
C ASN A 148 3.80 8.67 -4.01
N LEU A 149 3.40 8.81 -5.27
CA LEU A 149 3.09 10.12 -5.83
C LEU A 149 1.94 10.79 -5.07
N GLY A 150 0.90 10.03 -4.71
CA GLY A 150 -0.20 10.52 -3.87
C GLY A 150 0.29 11.01 -2.51
N VAL A 151 1.17 10.23 -1.85
CA VAL A 151 1.82 10.64 -0.58
C VAL A 151 2.56 11.97 -0.76
N ALA A 152 3.42 12.09 -1.77
CA ALA A 152 4.16 13.32 -2.03
C ALA A 152 3.22 14.52 -2.24
N LEU A 153 2.21 14.36 -3.12
CA LEU A 153 1.26 15.41 -3.48
C LEU A 153 0.42 15.88 -2.28
N ALA A 154 0.11 15.01 -1.34
CA ALA A 154 -0.66 15.36 -0.14
C ALA A 154 -0.01 16.47 0.70
N PHE A 155 1.32 16.56 0.68
CA PHE A 155 2.09 17.55 1.46
C PHE A 155 2.49 18.79 0.66
N VAL A 156 2.33 18.79 -0.66
CA VAL A 156 2.68 19.94 -1.53
C VAL A 156 1.99 21.24 -1.07
N PRO A 157 0.68 21.27 -0.75
CA PRO A 157 0.05 22.50 -0.28
C PRO A 157 0.69 23.08 0.99
N LEU A 158 1.07 22.21 1.94
CA LEU A 158 1.70 22.64 3.20
C LEU A 158 3.10 23.21 3.00
N VAL A 159 3.85 22.72 2.01
CA VAL A 159 5.18 23.21 1.68
C VAL A 159 5.10 24.51 0.87
N LEU A 160 4.24 24.60 -0.13
CA LEU A 160 4.09 25.77 -0.99
C LEU A 160 3.47 26.98 -0.26
N LEU A 161 2.56 26.73 0.67
CA LEU A 161 1.89 27.75 1.47
C LEU A 161 2.57 27.93 2.84
N HIS A 162 3.83 27.54 2.94
CA HIS A 162 4.62 27.71 4.15
C HIS A 162 4.66 29.17 4.62
N GLY A 163 4.55 29.38 5.94
CA GLY A 163 4.47 30.72 6.54
C GLY A 163 3.05 31.30 6.65
N GLN A 164 2.06 30.67 5.99
CA GLN A 164 0.66 30.95 6.26
C GLN A 164 0.17 30.09 7.44
N ALA A 165 -0.72 30.64 8.25
CA ALA A 165 -1.33 29.82 9.30
C ALA A 165 -2.06 28.63 8.66
N ALA A 166 -1.90 27.43 9.21
CA ALA A 166 -2.48 26.20 8.68
C ALA A 166 -4.03 26.23 8.56
N GLN A 167 -4.66 27.13 9.29
CA GLN A 167 -6.11 27.37 9.29
C GLN A 167 -6.51 28.54 8.37
N THR A 168 -5.67 28.94 7.41
CA THR A 168 -6.09 29.91 6.40
C THR A 168 -6.98 29.25 5.36
N VAL A 169 -7.95 29.98 4.86
CA VAL A 169 -8.89 29.53 3.81
C VAL A 169 -8.11 28.99 2.58
N GLN A 170 -6.95 29.54 2.29
CA GLN A 170 -6.12 29.12 1.17
C GLN A 170 -5.52 27.71 1.37
N VAL A 171 -4.93 27.43 2.54
CA VAL A 171 -4.37 26.11 2.85
C VAL A 171 -5.47 25.05 2.91
N GLU A 172 -6.58 25.34 3.59
CA GLU A 172 -7.69 24.43 3.73
C GLU A 172 -8.37 24.14 2.38
N THR A 173 -8.54 25.16 1.53
CA THR A 173 -9.08 24.98 0.18
C THR A 173 -8.14 24.15 -0.69
N ALA A 174 -6.83 24.41 -0.65
CA ALA A 174 -5.85 23.64 -1.39
C ALA A 174 -5.86 22.16 -0.97
N LEU A 175 -5.90 21.88 0.33
CA LEU A 175 -5.98 20.52 0.85
C LEU A 175 -7.30 19.86 0.44
N LEU A 176 -8.44 20.53 0.59
CA LEU A 176 -9.74 19.98 0.21
C LEU A 176 -9.77 19.59 -1.28
N LEU A 177 -9.32 20.48 -2.16
CA LEU A 177 -9.27 20.22 -3.61
C LEU A 177 -8.31 19.10 -3.96
N MET A 178 -7.16 19.01 -3.27
CA MET A 178 -6.18 17.93 -3.47
C MET A 178 -6.78 16.55 -3.22
N TYR A 179 -7.71 16.42 -2.29
CA TYR A 179 -8.37 15.15 -1.97
C TYR A 179 -9.64 14.91 -2.78
N LEU A 180 -10.52 15.92 -2.89
CA LEU A 180 -11.83 15.75 -3.50
C LEU A 180 -11.75 15.54 -5.01
N ALA A 181 -10.97 16.34 -5.73
CA ALA A 181 -10.96 16.29 -7.20
C ALA A 181 -10.47 14.93 -7.72
N PRO A 182 -9.34 14.34 -7.25
CA PRO A 182 -8.93 13.01 -7.66
C PRO A 182 -9.92 11.91 -7.25
N THR A 183 -10.57 12.03 -6.09
CA THR A 183 -11.57 11.06 -5.63
C THR A 183 -12.80 11.05 -6.51
N VAL A 184 -13.31 12.21 -6.89
CA VAL A 184 -14.43 12.32 -7.84
C VAL A 184 -14.04 11.78 -9.22
N ALA A 185 -12.85 12.13 -9.72
CA ALA A 185 -12.32 11.60 -10.97
C ALA A 185 -12.20 10.08 -10.95
N LEU A 186 -11.76 9.51 -9.84
CA LEU A 186 -11.67 8.08 -9.62
C LEU A 186 -13.05 7.40 -9.71
N ILE A 187 -14.03 7.91 -9.00
CA ILE A 187 -15.40 7.36 -9.03
C ILE A 187 -15.94 7.36 -10.46
N ILE A 188 -15.76 8.46 -11.20
CA ILE A 188 -16.18 8.56 -12.61
C ILE A 188 -15.44 7.53 -13.47
N ALA A 189 -14.13 7.37 -13.29
CA ALA A 189 -13.34 6.39 -14.03
C ALA A 189 -13.83 4.96 -13.76
N PHE A 190 -14.17 4.63 -12.52
CA PHE A 190 -14.65 3.28 -12.16
C PHE A 190 -16.11 3.00 -12.53
N LEU A 191 -16.94 4.00 -12.76
CA LEU A 191 -18.27 3.77 -13.34
C LEU A 191 -18.19 3.11 -14.74
N ARG A 192 -17.06 3.28 -15.44
CA ARG A 192 -16.78 2.70 -16.76
C ARG A 192 -15.73 1.58 -16.73
N ALA A 193 -15.24 1.16 -15.53
CA ALA A 193 -14.20 0.16 -15.42
C ALA A 193 -14.69 -1.24 -15.84
N PHE A 194 -13.74 -2.07 -16.25
CA PHE A 194 -13.96 -3.48 -16.58
C PHE A 194 -14.07 -4.34 -15.31
N GLU A 195 -14.64 -5.54 -15.45
CA GLU A 195 -14.58 -6.57 -14.41
C GLU A 195 -13.59 -7.67 -14.81
N SER A 196 -12.97 -8.32 -13.82
CA SER A 196 -11.98 -9.39 -14.03
C SER A 196 -12.63 -10.64 -14.63
N LEU A 197 -12.16 -11.08 -15.80
CA LEU A 197 -12.64 -12.30 -16.46
C LEU A 197 -12.34 -13.56 -15.63
N PRO A 198 -11.13 -13.76 -15.09
CA PRO A 198 -10.86 -14.88 -14.17
C PRO A 198 -11.75 -14.87 -12.92
N TRP A 199 -12.08 -13.70 -12.37
CA TRP A 199 -13.00 -13.61 -11.25
C TRP A 199 -14.42 -14.00 -11.65
N ILE A 200 -14.92 -13.55 -12.80
CA ILE A 200 -16.24 -13.95 -13.33
C ILE A 200 -16.29 -15.47 -13.46
N ALA A 201 -15.28 -16.06 -14.11
CA ALA A 201 -15.20 -17.53 -14.28
C ALA A 201 -15.20 -18.28 -12.94
N ALA A 202 -14.32 -17.87 -12.02
CA ALA A 202 -14.19 -18.51 -10.71
C ALA A 202 -15.43 -18.35 -9.81
N ARG A 203 -16.21 -17.27 -10.01
CA ARG A 203 -17.38 -16.95 -9.18
C ARG A 203 -18.68 -17.49 -9.74
N THR A 204 -18.90 -17.35 -11.03
CA THR A 204 -20.18 -17.68 -11.66
C THR A 204 -20.23 -19.08 -12.27
N GLY A 205 -19.07 -19.63 -12.64
CA GLY A 205 -18.99 -20.89 -13.37
C GLY A 205 -19.53 -20.82 -14.81
N THR A 206 -19.84 -19.63 -15.32
CA THR A 206 -20.37 -19.44 -16.68
C THR A 206 -19.31 -19.61 -17.77
N ILE A 207 -18.05 -19.51 -17.40
CA ILE A 207 -16.88 -19.68 -18.27
C ILE A 207 -15.94 -20.64 -17.55
N ASP A 208 -15.28 -21.55 -18.28
CA ASP A 208 -14.25 -22.40 -17.73
C ASP A 208 -13.05 -21.54 -17.24
N VAL A 209 -12.55 -21.85 -16.05
CA VAL A 209 -11.46 -21.08 -15.42
C VAL A 209 -10.19 -21.11 -16.24
N LYS A 210 -9.85 -22.27 -16.85
CA LYS A 210 -8.65 -22.38 -17.72
C LYS A 210 -8.80 -21.55 -18.98
N GLU A 211 -10.01 -21.54 -19.57
CA GLU A 211 -10.28 -20.73 -20.77
C GLU A 211 -10.25 -19.22 -20.46
N ALA A 212 -10.78 -18.81 -19.32
CA ALA A 212 -10.72 -17.42 -18.86
C ALA A 212 -9.27 -16.94 -18.69
N TRP A 213 -8.43 -17.76 -18.04
CA TRP A 213 -7.01 -17.44 -17.88
C TRP A 213 -6.25 -17.47 -19.21
N LYS A 214 -6.55 -18.42 -20.10
CA LYS A 214 -5.91 -18.49 -21.43
C LYS A 214 -6.16 -17.22 -22.25
N GLN A 215 -7.33 -16.59 -22.11
CA GLN A 215 -7.61 -15.32 -22.77
C GLN A 215 -6.77 -14.16 -22.21
N VAL A 216 -6.34 -14.21 -20.95
CA VAL A 216 -5.52 -13.18 -20.30
C VAL A 216 -4.03 -13.47 -20.52
N ASP A 217 -3.59 -14.69 -20.27
CA ASP A 217 -2.16 -15.06 -20.18
C ASP A 217 -1.60 -15.76 -21.43
N GLY A 218 -2.44 -15.95 -22.47
CA GLY A 218 -2.02 -16.56 -23.72
C GLY A 218 -1.58 -18.02 -23.61
N GLY A 219 -1.88 -18.70 -22.50
CA GLY A 219 -1.47 -20.08 -22.23
C GLY A 219 -0.06 -20.20 -21.63
N ALA A 220 0.39 -19.19 -20.90
CA ALA A 220 1.65 -19.26 -20.17
C ALA A 220 1.69 -20.44 -19.18
N ALA A 221 2.87 -20.93 -18.88
CA ALA A 221 3.07 -22.07 -17.97
C ALA A 221 2.47 -21.76 -16.58
N PRO A 222 1.68 -22.67 -16.00
CA PRO A 222 1.03 -22.44 -14.72
C PRO A 222 2.03 -22.41 -13.56
N VAL A 223 1.70 -21.63 -12.54
CA VAL A 223 2.37 -21.68 -11.24
C VAL A 223 2.16 -23.05 -10.62
N GLN A 224 3.21 -23.59 -10.01
CA GLN A 224 3.15 -24.82 -9.21
C GLN A 224 3.27 -24.46 -7.73
N PRO A 225 2.17 -24.39 -6.98
CA PRO A 225 2.19 -23.98 -5.59
C PRO A 225 2.70 -25.12 -4.69
N THR A 226 3.91 -24.96 -4.15
CA THR A 226 4.53 -25.91 -3.22
C THR A 226 4.28 -25.56 -1.74
N ALA A 227 4.08 -24.26 -1.44
CA ALA A 227 3.83 -23.79 -0.09
C ALA A 227 2.32 -23.71 0.20
N GLY A 228 1.91 -24.17 1.38
CA GLY A 228 0.52 -24.06 1.86
C GLY A 228 0.08 -22.63 2.14
N LEU A 229 -1.24 -22.41 2.25
CA LEU A 229 -1.83 -21.08 2.51
C LEU A 229 -1.29 -20.42 3.79
N GLY A 230 -1.09 -21.20 4.86
CA GLY A 230 -0.53 -20.69 6.11
C GLY A 230 0.89 -20.12 5.96
N ALA A 231 1.76 -20.80 5.22
CA ALA A 231 3.12 -20.32 4.94
C ALA A 231 3.11 -19.04 4.08
N ARG A 232 2.22 -18.96 3.08
CA ARG A 232 2.03 -17.74 2.25
C ARG A 232 1.57 -16.57 3.12
N PHE A 233 0.57 -16.82 3.97
CA PHE A 233 0.05 -15.81 4.89
C PHE A 233 1.12 -15.33 5.88
N ALA A 234 1.82 -16.25 6.55
CA ALA A 234 2.87 -15.92 7.52
C ALA A 234 4.02 -15.12 6.88
N THR A 235 4.45 -15.49 5.68
CA THR A 235 5.46 -14.73 4.93
C THR A 235 4.98 -13.32 4.65
N LEU A 236 3.80 -13.17 4.04
CA LEU A 236 3.27 -11.85 3.68
C LEU A 236 2.98 -10.99 4.91
N LEU A 237 2.54 -11.60 6.01
CA LEU A 237 2.37 -10.89 7.28
C LEU A 237 3.71 -10.33 7.79
N THR A 238 4.75 -11.16 7.83
CA THR A 238 6.05 -10.76 8.36
C THR A 238 6.72 -9.69 7.51
N ILE A 239 6.78 -9.88 6.19
CA ILE A 239 7.35 -8.88 5.28
C ILE A 239 6.48 -7.62 5.22
N GLY A 240 5.16 -7.76 5.32
CA GLY A 240 4.22 -6.65 5.32
C GLY A 240 4.39 -5.75 6.53
N ILE A 241 4.49 -6.32 7.74
CA ILE A 241 4.76 -5.56 8.96
C ILE A 241 6.08 -4.80 8.83
N ALA A 242 7.15 -5.48 8.38
CA ALA A 242 8.46 -4.86 8.24
C ALA A 242 8.44 -3.70 7.24
N GLN A 243 7.75 -3.83 6.12
CA GLN A 243 7.65 -2.81 5.10
C GLN A 243 6.78 -1.63 5.55
N ASP A 244 5.54 -1.88 6.05
CA ASP A 244 4.60 -0.80 6.38
C ASP A 244 5.03 -0.03 7.64
N VAL A 245 5.59 -0.70 8.67
CA VAL A 245 6.18 0.00 9.84
C VAL A 245 7.35 0.89 9.40
N ALA A 246 8.23 0.38 8.52
CA ALA A 246 9.34 1.18 8.01
C ALA A 246 8.84 2.37 7.17
N PHE A 247 7.87 2.15 6.29
CA PHE A 247 7.26 3.19 5.48
C PHE A 247 6.64 4.30 6.34
N VAL A 248 5.74 3.94 7.24
CA VAL A 248 5.03 4.94 8.08
C VAL A 248 6.01 5.68 8.99
N TYR A 249 6.99 4.97 9.54
CA TYR A 249 7.95 5.60 10.43
C TYR A 249 8.92 6.53 9.70
N VAL A 250 9.55 6.09 8.59
CA VAL A 250 10.49 6.95 7.85
C VAL A 250 9.78 8.13 7.20
N THR A 251 8.55 7.92 6.74
CA THR A 251 7.80 8.95 6.02
C THR A 251 7.23 10.00 6.97
N TYR A 252 6.66 9.59 8.09
CA TYR A 252 5.91 10.50 8.97
C TYR A 252 6.53 10.62 10.37
N GLY A 253 6.91 9.50 10.99
CA GLY A 253 7.33 9.47 12.40
C GLY A 253 8.71 10.07 12.64
N ALA A 254 9.69 9.73 11.81
CA ALA A 254 11.08 10.16 11.98
C ALA A 254 11.32 11.64 11.64
N ALA A 255 10.38 12.28 10.94
CA ALA A 255 10.51 13.67 10.49
C ALA A 255 10.78 14.65 11.65
N SER A 256 10.22 14.39 12.83
CA SER A 256 10.39 15.22 14.01
C SER A 256 11.85 15.35 14.48
N PHE A 257 12.68 14.34 14.24
CA PHE A 257 14.11 14.36 14.58
C PHE A 257 14.95 15.21 13.63
N PHE A 258 14.44 15.53 12.45
CA PHE A 258 15.15 16.26 11.40
C PHE A 258 14.73 17.75 11.32
N THR A 259 13.99 18.26 12.28
CA THR A 259 13.46 19.65 12.27
C THR A 259 14.55 20.71 12.18
N SER A 260 15.71 20.49 12.81
CA SER A 260 16.84 21.43 12.79
C SER A 260 17.55 21.52 11.43
N THR A 261 17.35 20.53 10.55
CA THR A 261 18.02 20.44 9.24
C THR A 261 17.37 21.34 8.19
N PHE A 262 16.08 21.58 8.33
CA PHE A 262 15.28 22.31 7.36
C PHE A 262 14.85 23.67 7.92
N SER A 263 15.81 24.60 8.03
CA SER A 263 15.54 25.95 8.53
C SER A 263 14.41 26.60 7.74
N GLY A 264 13.34 26.99 8.45
CA GLY A 264 12.19 27.69 7.88
C GLY A 264 11.09 26.81 7.27
N LEU A 265 11.31 25.53 7.03
CA LEU A 265 10.28 24.58 6.56
C LEU A 265 9.94 23.57 7.64
N SER A 266 8.66 23.17 7.71
CA SER A 266 8.24 22.10 8.60
C SER A 266 8.79 20.76 8.10
N ALA A 267 9.63 20.10 8.89
CA ALA A 267 10.15 18.77 8.57
C ALA A 267 9.03 17.73 8.43
N SER A 268 7.94 17.88 9.19
CA SER A 268 6.76 17.02 9.10
C SER A 268 6.00 17.13 7.77
N SER A 269 6.22 18.18 7.00
CA SER A 269 5.66 18.34 5.65
C SER A 269 6.69 18.03 4.57
N LEU A 270 7.94 18.46 4.75
CA LEU A 270 8.99 18.31 3.75
C LEU A 270 9.48 16.87 3.60
N ALA A 271 9.67 16.15 4.71
CA ALA A 271 10.17 14.77 4.65
C ALA A 271 9.19 13.80 3.93
N PRO A 272 7.87 13.80 4.20
CA PRO A 272 6.93 12.99 3.42
C PRO A 272 6.86 13.38 1.94
N MET A 273 6.92 14.68 1.63
CA MET A 273 6.91 15.14 0.24
C MET A 273 8.15 14.65 -0.52
N VAL A 274 9.33 14.89 0.02
CA VAL A 274 10.60 14.46 -0.60
C VAL A 274 10.70 12.94 -0.66
N GLY A 275 10.36 12.26 0.45
CA GLY A 275 10.36 10.80 0.53
C GLY A 275 9.41 10.17 -0.50
N GLY A 276 8.20 10.69 -0.63
CA GLY A 276 7.23 10.25 -1.63
C GLY A 276 7.75 10.42 -3.06
N PHE A 277 8.41 11.52 -3.39
CA PHE A 277 9.05 11.70 -4.71
C PHE A 277 10.24 10.75 -4.92
N VAL A 278 11.09 10.55 -3.91
CA VAL A 278 12.21 9.57 -3.99
C VAL A 278 11.65 8.18 -4.26
N MET A 279 10.67 7.74 -3.47
CA MET A 279 10.01 6.43 -3.66
C MET A 279 9.36 6.34 -5.05
N THR A 280 8.70 7.40 -5.53
CA THR A 280 8.10 7.43 -6.87
C THR A 280 9.17 7.20 -7.96
N ILE A 281 10.30 7.88 -7.89
CA ILE A 281 11.39 7.71 -8.88
C ILE A 281 11.94 6.30 -8.83
N VAL A 282 12.25 5.78 -7.64
CA VAL A 282 12.78 4.43 -7.45
C VAL A 282 11.82 3.37 -7.97
N GLY A 283 10.54 3.49 -7.68
CA GLY A 283 9.56 2.53 -8.11
C GLY A 283 9.25 2.61 -9.62
N VAL A 284 9.28 3.81 -10.24
CA VAL A 284 9.20 3.91 -11.71
C VAL A 284 10.38 3.18 -12.35
N LEU A 285 11.60 3.41 -11.86
CA LEU A 285 12.79 2.71 -12.36
C LEU A 285 12.70 1.19 -12.12
N THR A 286 12.22 0.78 -10.94
CA THR A 286 12.01 -0.63 -10.61
C THR A 286 10.95 -1.27 -11.52
N GLY A 287 9.82 -0.63 -11.75
CA GLY A 287 8.75 -1.12 -12.61
C GLY A 287 9.17 -1.23 -14.07
N LEU A 288 9.87 -0.22 -14.59
CA LEU A 288 10.29 -0.19 -15.99
C LEU A 288 11.42 -1.15 -16.30
N PHE A 289 12.44 -1.25 -15.42
CA PHE A 289 13.71 -1.91 -15.76
C PHE A 289 13.99 -3.17 -14.97
N ILE A 290 13.41 -3.38 -13.77
CA ILE A 290 13.76 -4.45 -12.86
C ILE A 290 12.63 -5.50 -12.74
N ALA A 291 11.41 -5.08 -12.40
CA ALA A 291 10.32 -5.95 -11.95
C ALA A 291 10.00 -7.14 -12.88
N HIS A 292 10.11 -6.96 -14.20
CA HIS A 292 9.83 -8.01 -15.19
C HIS A 292 11.03 -8.95 -15.47
N ARG A 293 12.23 -8.60 -14.99
CA ARG A 293 13.47 -9.35 -15.22
C ARG A 293 13.90 -10.21 -14.05
N VAL A 294 13.35 -9.94 -12.87
CA VAL A 294 13.75 -10.59 -11.63
C VAL A 294 12.73 -11.62 -11.18
N GLU A 295 13.24 -12.73 -10.63
CA GLU A 295 12.42 -13.67 -9.88
C GLU A 295 11.94 -13.05 -8.56
N ARG A 296 10.72 -13.38 -8.12
CA ARG A 296 10.11 -12.81 -6.91
C ARG A 296 10.88 -13.15 -5.65
N ARG A 297 11.33 -14.39 -5.55
CA ARG A 297 11.98 -14.94 -4.36
C ARG A 297 13.32 -14.25 -4.03
N PRO A 298 14.30 -14.16 -4.95
CA PRO A 298 15.54 -13.45 -4.68
C PRO A 298 15.35 -11.93 -4.58
N PHE A 299 14.41 -11.35 -5.34
CA PHE A 299 14.13 -9.91 -5.24
C PHE A 299 13.58 -9.52 -3.87
N ALA A 300 12.66 -10.32 -3.30
CA ALA A 300 12.17 -10.11 -1.95
C ALA A 300 13.31 -10.18 -0.92
N LEU A 301 14.12 -11.24 -0.97
CA LEU A 301 15.23 -11.38 -0.04
C LEU A 301 16.20 -10.19 -0.10
N LEU A 302 16.59 -9.77 -1.32
CA LEU A 302 17.52 -8.65 -1.50
C LEU A 302 16.93 -7.34 -0.97
N SER A 303 15.67 -7.05 -1.30
CA SER A 303 15.00 -5.83 -0.88
C SER A 303 14.93 -5.69 0.65
N PHE A 304 14.50 -6.75 1.34
CA PHE A 304 14.41 -6.76 2.80
C PHE A 304 15.77 -6.83 3.50
N ALA A 305 16.76 -7.51 2.92
CA ALA A 305 18.13 -7.51 3.44
C ALA A 305 18.75 -6.11 3.35
N LEU A 306 18.57 -5.40 2.22
CA LEU A 306 19.03 -4.02 2.08
C LEU A 306 18.35 -3.09 3.09
N GLN A 307 17.05 -3.23 3.32
CA GLN A 307 16.33 -2.45 4.33
C GLN A 307 16.94 -2.67 5.72
N ALA A 308 17.23 -3.92 6.11
CA ALA A 308 17.86 -4.23 7.39
C ALA A 308 19.27 -3.61 7.50
N VAL A 309 20.07 -3.67 6.44
CA VAL A 309 21.42 -3.07 6.41
C VAL A 309 21.36 -1.55 6.57
N PHE A 310 20.46 -0.87 5.87
CA PHE A 310 20.39 0.60 5.95
C PHE A 310 19.81 1.10 7.27
N TRP A 311 18.85 0.39 7.87
CA TRP A 311 18.39 0.72 9.23
C TRP A 311 19.49 0.48 10.26
N ALA A 312 20.24 -0.62 10.17
CA ALA A 312 21.39 -0.87 11.04
C ALA A 312 22.48 0.21 10.89
N ALA A 313 22.80 0.58 9.64
CA ALA A 313 23.77 1.65 9.36
C ALA A 313 23.32 3.00 9.94
N LEU A 314 22.03 3.33 9.83
CA LEU A 314 21.45 4.55 10.37
C LEU A 314 21.49 4.54 11.91
N ALA A 315 21.16 3.41 12.54
CA ALA A 315 21.25 3.26 14.02
C ALA A 315 22.69 3.41 14.52
N VAL A 316 23.65 2.76 13.86
CA VAL A 316 25.08 2.87 14.20
C VAL A 316 25.58 4.32 14.01
N ALA A 317 25.24 4.97 12.90
CA ALA A 317 25.61 6.36 12.66
C ALA A 317 25.01 7.29 13.72
N ALA A 318 23.74 7.12 14.08
CA ALA A 318 23.08 7.89 15.14
C ALA A 318 23.77 7.69 16.51
N TYR A 319 24.11 6.45 16.86
CA TYR A 319 24.83 6.15 18.08
C TYR A 319 26.23 6.80 18.14
N LEU A 320 27.02 6.67 17.08
CA LEU A 320 28.40 7.19 17.02
C LEU A 320 28.47 8.71 17.00
N THR A 321 27.46 9.38 16.42
CA THR A 321 27.43 10.85 16.30
C THR A 321 26.64 11.55 17.40
N GLY A 322 26.03 10.80 18.33
CA GLY A 322 25.07 11.34 19.31
C GLY A 322 23.90 12.05 18.61
N PHE A 323 23.50 11.55 17.46
CA PHE A 323 22.49 12.12 16.56
C PHE A 323 22.82 13.58 16.15
N THR A 324 24.07 13.91 15.88
CA THR A 324 24.38 15.18 15.22
C THR A 324 24.08 15.07 13.74
N MET A 325 23.30 16.04 13.24
CA MET A 325 22.95 16.07 11.82
C MET A 325 24.19 16.28 10.96
N SER A 326 24.45 15.30 10.08
CA SER A 326 25.52 15.33 9.10
C SER A 326 24.99 14.92 7.72
N TRP A 327 25.74 15.20 6.68
CA TRP A 327 25.39 14.71 5.33
C TRP A 327 25.27 13.19 5.27
N LEU A 328 26.05 12.47 6.08
CA LEU A 328 25.96 11.02 6.19
C LEU A 328 24.61 10.59 6.77
N MET A 329 24.15 11.23 7.85
CA MET A 329 22.84 10.93 8.46
C MET A 329 21.71 11.21 7.47
N LEU A 330 21.76 12.35 6.77
CA LEU A 330 20.76 12.68 5.76
C LEU A 330 20.77 11.69 4.59
N ALA A 331 21.95 11.31 4.09
CA ALA A 331 22.07 10.33 3.01
C ALA A 331 21.52 8.95 3.43
N LEU A 332 21.85 8.46 4.63
CA LEU A 332 21.32 7.21 5.15
C LEU A 332 19.81 7.27 5.37
N PHE A 333 19.28 8.40 5.81
CA PHE A 333 17.85 8.62 5.95
C PHE A 333 17.14 8.55 4.59
N VAL A 334 17.67 9.24 3.57
CA VAL A 334 17.12 9.20 2.19
C VAL A 334 17.22 7.80 1.59
N LEU A 335 18.31 7.07 1.84
CA LEU A 335 18.47 5.69 1.37
C LEU A 335 17.44 4.73 1.99
N ASN A 336 16.90 5.02 3.17
CA ASN A 336 15.80 4.24 3.72
C ASN A 336 14.50 4.38 2.90
N PHE A 337 14.22 5.52 2.28
CA PHE A 337 13.09 5.64 1.33
C PHE A 337 13.29 4.73 0.11
N VAL A 338 14.53 4.61 -0.38
CA VAL A 338 14.85 3.70 -1.50
C VAL A 338 14.56 2.25 -1.13
N THR A 339 15.00 1.82 0.06
CA THR A 339 14.77 0.44 0.49
C THR A 339 13.31 0.15 0.82
N VAL A 340 12.59 1.11 1.38
CA VAL A 340 11.14 1.01 1.62
C VAL A 340 10.40 0.79 0.30
N GLU A 341 10.75 1.52 -0.75
CA GLU A 341 10.13 1.32 -2.07
C GLU A 341 10.44 -0.05 -2.66
N LEU A 342 11.68 -0.52 -2.57
CA LEU A 342 12.05 -1.85 -3.07
C LEU A 342 11.30 -2.97 -2.32
N THR A 343 11.11 -2.84 -1.00
CA THR A 343 10.34 -3.80 -0.21
C THR A 343 8.85 -3.73 -0.53
N TRP A 344 8.31 -2.54 -0.78
CA TRP A 344 6.92 -2.39 -1.22
C TRP A 344 6.70 -2.98 -2.61
N ALA A 345 7.59 -2.69 -3.59
CA ALA A 345 7.54 -3.29 -4.91
C ALA A 345 7.57 -4.82 -4.85
N SER A 346 8.43 -5.39 -3.99
CA SER A 346 8.51 -6.83 -3.76
C SER A 346 7.19 -7.41 -3.21
N ARG A 347 6.59 -6.74 -2.22
CA ARG A 347 5.33 -7.16 -1.62
C ARG A 347 4.16 -7.03 -2.60
N ALA A 348 4.06 -5.95 -3.35
CA ALA A 348 3.01 -5.75 -4.34
C ALA A 348 3.03 -6.79 -5.47
N LEU A 349 4.21 -7.34 -5.77
CA LEU A 349 4.32 -8.47 -6.68
C LEU A 349 3.84 -9.77 -6.04
N LEU A 350 4.28 -10.07 -4.82
CA LEU A 350 3.96 -11.33 -4.15
C LEU A 350 2.49 -11.42 -3.69
N GLU A 351 1.96 -10.36 -3.09
CA GLU A 351 0.68 -10.38 -2.39
C GLU A 351 -0.49 -10.84 -3.29
N PRO A 352 -0.70 -10.30 -4.49
CA PRO A 352 -1.79 -10.74 -5.36
C PRO A 352 -1.45 -12.04 -6.12
N GLU A 353 -0.17 -12.43 -6.21
CA GLU A 353 0.28 -13.62 -6.96
C GLU A 353 0.30 -14.90 -6.11
N LEU A 354 0.00 -14.85 -4.80
CA LEU A 354 0.08 -16.02 -3.93
C LEU A 354 -1.27 -16.66 -3.58
N PHE A 355 -2.40 -16.04 -3.96
CA PHE A 355 -3.72 -16.53 -3.57
C PHE A 355 -4.61 -16.87 -4.78
N PRO A 356 -5.48 -17.92 -4.65
CA PRO A 356 -6.43 -18.27 -5.69
C PRO A 356 -7.44 -17.15 -5.95
N THR A 357 -7.89 -16.99 -7.19
CA THR A 357 -8.79 -15.91 -7.65
C THR A 357 -10.07 -15.80 -6.82
N LYS A 358 -10.69 -16.94 -6.48
CA LYS A 358 -11.97 -16.99 -5.76
C LYS A 358 -11.94 -16.35 -4.37
N VAL A 359 -10.76 -16.35 -3.73
CA VAL A 359 -10.54 -15.88 -2.34
C VAL A 359 -9.37 -14.90 -2.24
N ARG A 360 -8.87 -14.42 -3.38
CA ARG A 360 -7.70 -13.54 -3.46
C ARG A 360 -7.90 -12.25 -2.68
N GLY A 361 -9.03 -11.59 -2.90
CA GLY A 361 -9.36 -10.35 -2.19
C GLY A 361 -9.42 -10.55 -0.68
N LEU A 362 -10.07 -11.62 -0.21
CA LEU A 362 -10.16 -11.94 1.21
C LEU A 362 -8.79 -12.21 1.84
N TYR A 363 -7.94 -13.03 1.21
CA TYR A 363 -6.62 -13.35 1.78
C TYR A 363 -5.67 -12.17 1.75
N ILE A 364 -5.63 -11.38 0.66
CA ILE A 364 -4.88 -10.11 0.63
C ILE A 364 -5.35 -9.21 1.78
N SER A 365 -6.65 -9.07 1.95
CA SER A 365 -7.21 -8.18 2.95
C SER A 365 -7.01 -8.66 4.39
N LEU A 366 -6.97 -9.95 4.64
CA LEU A 366 -6.61 -10.50 5.95
C LEU A 366 -5.15 -10.20 6.31
N VAL A 367 -4.23 -10.36 5.34
CA VAL A 367 -2.83 -9.94 5.51
C VAL A 367 -2.77 -8.45 5.82
N ARG A 368 -3.41 -7.61 5.01
CA ARG A 368 -3.40 -6.16 5.14
C ARG A 368 -4.05 -5.68 6.44
N MET A 369 -5.17 -6.26 6.83
CA MET A 369 -5.78 -5.95 8.13
C MET A 369 -4.78 -6.18 9.27
N SER A 370 -4.16 -7.34 9.31
CA SER A 370 -3.20 -7.67 10.37
C SER A 370 -1.98 -6.75 10.33
N VAL A 371 -1.43 -6.51 9.15
CA VAL A 371 -0.26 -5.64 8.95
C VAL A 371 -0.57 -4.21 9.37
N TRP A 372 -1.64 -3.61 8.88
CA TRP A 372 -1.96 -2.20 9.15
C TRP A 372 -2.40 -1.93 10.58
N VAL A 373 -3.13 -2.86 11.21
CA VAL A 373 -3.44 -2.75 12.64
C VAL A 373 -2.15 -2.77 13.47
N ILE A 374 -1.23 -3.70 13.17
CA ILE A 374 0.05 -3.79 13.88
C ILE A 374 0.91 -2.55 13.60
N THR A 375 0.97 -2.10 12.34
CA THR A 375 1.68 -0.87 11.96
C THR A 375 1.15 0.36 12.70
N GLY A 376 -0.17 0.54 12.74
CA GLY A 376 -0.77 1.65 13.47
C GLY A 376 -0.46 1.63 14.96
N VAL A 377 -0.46 0.45 15.59
CA VAL A 377 -0.08 0.30 17.00
C VAL A 377 1.41 0.60 17.20
N ILE A 378 2.31 -0.04 16.43
CA ILE A 378 3.76 0.15 16.59
C ILE A 378 4.14 1.60 16.36
N THR A 379 3.70 2.23 15.27
CA THR A 379 4.03 3.62 14.96
C THR A 379 3.42 4.60 15.95
N GLY A 380 2.20 4.34 16.40
CA GLY A 380 1.60 5.09 17.50
C GLY A 380 2.41 5.01 18.78
N LEU A 381 2.92 3.84 19.16
CA LEU A 381 3.81 3.67 20.31
C LEU A 381 5.15 4.41 20.09
N MET A 382 5.78 4.24 18.93
CA MET A 382 7.08 4.86 18.62
C MET A 382 7.02 6.39 18.64
N THR A 383 5.89 6.98 18.30
CA THR A 383 5.73 8.44 18.26
C THR A 383 5.27 9.06 19.58
N ASN A 384 4.85 8.26 20.56
CA ASN A 384 4.32 8.75 21.83
C ASN A 384 5.05 8.25 23.07
N LEU A 385 5.82 7.16 23.00
CA LEU A 385 6.49 6.58 24.16
C LEU A 385 7.98 6.94 24.21
N ASN A 386 8.43 7.44 25.36
CA ASN A 386 9.85 7.60 25.65
C ASN A 386 10.49 6.22 25.93
N PRO A 387 11.76 5.99 25.50
CA PRO A 387 12.62 6.93 24.80
C PRO A 387 12.37 7.00 23.26
N LEU A 388 11.51 6.16 22.69
CA LEU A 388 11.36 6.04 21.22
C LEU A 388 10.94 7.34 20.53
N ALA A 389 10.12 8.15 21.21
CA ALA A 389 9.68 9.44 20.69
C ALA A 389 10.72 10.56 20.82
N THR A 390 11.78 10.37 21.63
CA THR A 390 12.77 11.42 21.95
C THR A 390 14.21 11.03 21.66
N ASP A 391 14.51 9.75 21.49
CA ASP A 391 15.83 9.22 21.15
C ASP A 391 15.80 8.50 19.81
N PHE A 392 16.36 9.14 18.79
CA PHE A 392 16.42 8.57 17.44
C PHE A 392 17.23 7.28 17.36
N THR A 393 18.27 7.13 18.17
CA THR A 393 19.08 5.90 18.20
C THR A 393 18.25 4.72 18.66
N ALA A 394 17.48 4.90 19.73
CA ALA A 394 16.56 3.87 20.23
C ALA A 394 15.49 3.50 19.17
N ALA A 395 14.91 4.49 18.54
CA ALA A 395 13.94 4.27 17.47
C ALA A 395 14.54 3.56 16.26
N ALA A 396 15.73 3.96 15.82
CA ALA A 396 16.43 3.33 14.69
C ALA A 396 16.83 1.88 14.98
N LEU A 397 17.18 1.54 16.24
CA LEU A 397 17.42 0.15 16.66
C LEU A 397 16.16 -0.70 16.55
N VAL A 398 15.01 -0.20 17.03
CA VAL A 398 13.73 -0.90 16.89
C VAL A 398 13.39 -1.12 15.42
N MET A 399 13.59 -0.12 14.58
CA MET A 399 13.39 -0.24 13.14
C MET A 399 14.34 -1.26 12.49
N GLY A 400 15.59 -1.31 12.94
CA GLY A 400 16.55 -2.34 12.53
C GLY A 400 16.06 -3.75 12.85
N LEU A 401 15.53 -3.98 14.05
CA LEU A 401 14.97 -5.28 14.46
C LEU A 401 13.74 -5.66 13.62
N VAL A 402 12.84 -4.70 13.35
CA VAL A 402 11.68 -4.91 12.47
C VAL A 402 12.13 -5.28 11.05
N ALA A 403 13.15 -4.60 10.53
CA ALA A 403 13.68 -4.88 9.19
C ALA A 403 14.38 -6.26 9.12
N VAL A 404 15.09 -6.68 10.16
CA VAL A 404 15.68 -8.04 10.27
C VAL A 404 14.58 -9.10 10.27
N ALA A 405 13.47 -8.88 10.99
CA ALA A 405 12.34 -9.81 10.95
C ALA A 405 11.75 -9.92 9.53
N GLY A 406 11.64 -8.80 8.80
CA GLY A 406 11.25 -8.79 7.38
C GLY A 406 12.21 -9.59 6.51
N ALA A 407 13.52 -9.40 6.68
CA ALA A 407 14.54 -10.16 5.96
C ALA A 407 14.46 -11.67 6.26
N ALA A 408 14.19 -12.06 7.50
CA ALA A 408 13.97 -13.46 7.86
C ALA A 408 12.73 -14.06 7.19
N GLY A 409 11.60 -13.30 7.13
CA GLY A 409 10.40 -13.71 6.39
C GLY A 409 10.65 -13.86 4.89
N ALA A 410 11.40 -12.94 4.28
CA ALA A 410 11.79 -13.03 2.88
C ALA A 410 12.76 -14.19 2.61
N ALA A 411 13.69 -14.47 3.53
CA ALA A 411 14.58 -15.62 3.47
C ALA A 411 13.78 -16.93 3.56
N PHE A 412 12.83 -17.03 4.48
CA PHE A 412 11.93 -18.18 4.54
C PHE A 412 11.24 -18.40 3.18
N TRP A 413 10.68 -17.35 2.57
CA TRP A 413 10.06 -17.47 1.25
C TRP A 413 11.06 -17.84 0.16
N ARG A 414 12.28 -17.35 0.21
CA ARG A 414 13.35 -17.70 -0.76
C ARG A 414 13.63 -19.20 -0.81
N PHE A 415 13.61 -19.88 0.34
CA PHE A 415 13.96 -21.29 0.43
C PHE A 415 12.74 -22.23 0.32
N TYR A 416 11.60 -21.86 0.90
CA TYR A 416 10.41 -22.72 1.00
C TYR A 416 9.25 -22.32 0.10
N GLY A 417 9.28 -21.10 -0.46
CA GLY A 417 8.24 -20.58 -1.36
C GLY A 417 8.37 -21.11 -2.79
N PHE A 418 7.47 -20.67 -3.63
CA PHE A 418 7.47 -20.95 -5.07
C PHE A 418 7.57 -19.67 -5.89
N GLU A 419 7.95 -19.79 -7.17
CA GLU A 419 8.15 -18.69 -8.08
C GLU A 419 6.88 -18.41 -8.91
N THR A 420 6.52 -17.14 -9.04
CA THR A 420 5.34 -16.68 -9.79
C THR A 420 5.70 -15.80 -10.99
N ALA A 421 6.97 -15.40 -11.11
CA ALA A 421 7.42 -14.53 -12.20
C ALA A 421 7.14 -15.15 -13.57
N ASN A 422 6.50 -14.39 -14.45
CA ASN A 422 6.17 -14.77 -15.82
C ASN A 422 5.35 -16.07 -15.95
N ARG A 423 4.60 -16.45 -14.92
CA ARG A 423 3.77 -17.66 -14.89
C ARG A 423 2.28 -17.32 -14.82
N SER A 424 1.45 -18.21 -15.37
CA SER A 424 -0.01 -18.14 -15.23
C SER A 424 -0.43 -18.47 -13.80
N LEU A 425 -1.32 -17.63 -13.22
CA LEU A 425 -1.87 -17.86 -11.89
C LEU A 425 -2.98 -18.93 -11.87
N VAL A 426 -3.38 -19.46 -13.02
CA VAL A 426 -4.36 -20.55 -13.14
C VAL A 426 -3.99 -21.76 -12.26
N GLY A 427 -2.69 -22.03 -12.09
CA GLY A 427 -2.21 -23.12 -11.24
C GLY A 427 -2.65 -23.01 -9.79
N LEU A 428 -2.85 -21.81 -9.27
CA LEU A 428 -3.39 -21.56 -7.91
C LEU A 428 -4.87 -21.95 -7.83
N ASP A 429 -5.63 -21.60 -8.86
CA ASP A 429 -7.07 -21.90 -8.92
C ASP A 429 -7.32 -23.39 -9.08
N LEU A 430 -6.58 -24.07 -9.95
CA LEU A 430 -6.71 -25.50 -10.16
C LEU A 430 -6.32 -26.30 -8.91
N HIS A 431 -5.27 -25.92 -8.23
CA HIS A 431 -4.85 -26.56 -6.98
C HIS A 431 -5.89 -26.37 -5.86
N HIS A 432 -6.62 -25.27 -5.88
CA HIS A 432 -7.68 -25.00 -4.90
C HIS A 432 -8.97 -25.76 -5.18
N ILE A 433 -9.29 -26.02 -6.45
CA ILE A 433 -10.50 -26.70 -6.91
C ILE A 433 -10.35 -28.23 -6.86
N GLY A 434 -9.15 -28.75 -7.13
CA GLY A 434 -8.86 -30.17 -7.29
C GLY A 434 -9.40 -31.08 -6.18
N PRO A 435 -9.14 -30.82 -4.89
CA PRO A 435 -9.63 -31.70 -3.82
C PRO A 435 -11.17 -31.70 -3.65
N ILE A 436 -11.84 -30.66 -4.14
CA ILE A 436 -13.30 -30.52 -4.05
C ILE A 436 -14.00 -31.22 -5.21
N ALA A 437 -13.43 -31.17 -6.41
CA ALA A 437 -13.94 -31.85 -7.59
C ALA A 437 -13.86 -33.38 -7.44
N GLU A 438 -12.70 -33.89 -7.02
CA GLU A 438 -12.49 -35.33 -6.73
C GLU A 438 -13.44 -35.86 -5.67
N ARG A 439 -13.74 -35.08 -4.62
CA ARG A 439 -14.72 -35.45 -3.59
C ARG A 439 -16.17 -35.45 -4.10
N LYS A 440 -16.50 -34.63 -5.10
CA LYS A 440 -17.85 -34.64 -5.71
C LYS A 440 -18.03 -35.81 -6.66
N GLU A 441 -17.01 -36.11 -7.47
CA GLU A 441 -17.05 -37.28 -8.36
C GLU A 441 -17.05 -38.58 -7.57
N ALA A 442 -16.28 -38.71 -6.48
CA ALA A 442 -16.29 -39.84 -5.57
C ALA A 442 -17.59 -40.01 -4.75
N ARG A 443 -18.45 -38.98 -4.69
CA ARG A 443 -19.78 -39.06 -4.05
C ARG A 443 -20.90 -39.28 -5.03
N SER A 444 -20.66 -39.15 -6.32
CA SER A 444 -21.61 -39.37 -7.40
C SER A 444 -21.40 -40.72 -8.10
N SER A 445 -20.34 -41.44 -7.80
CA SER A 445 -20.05 -42.84 -8.12
C SER A 445 -20.44 -43.76 -6.95
#